data_5e9f4bd4e9444b760fbd393a9ff6a403
#
_entry.id   5e9f4bd4e9444b760fbd393a9ff6a403
#
_cell.length_a   1.000
_cell.length_b   1.000
_cell.length_c   1.000
_cell.angle_alpha   90.00
_cell.angle_beta   90.00
_cell.angle_gamma   90.00
#
_symmetry.space_group_name_H-M   'P 1'
#
loop_
_entity.id
_entity.type
_entity.pdbx_description
1 polymer ?
#
loop_
_entity_poly.entity_id
_entity_poly.type
_entity_poly.pdbx_seq_one_letter_code
_entity_poly.pdbx_strand_id
1 'polypeptide(L)'
;MEKIRLLHTNDLHSHLENWPKIRRFLDQRKREASQNNETILTVDLGDFVDRWHPLTEATSGQANVELMNQIGYDAVTIGNNEGVGSSKDELDHLYDQANFDVLLGNLFDKRTLEMPKWAQPSKIITSIEGTKIGLFALTAPFPLTYSPNGWDIRFPQDLLPELVESLRGQVDVLVLMSHLGITEDRKIAATFPEIDLILGSHTHHLFMEGEIVNGVQLAAAGKFGQYVGDIVLTVDQQHRLKEATVRAVPTATMTEFPEDQAEIEGYLARGHALLQEKKVAAIPHDLKVGTGDYLLIEATLRAMKERADVEVAIVNSGLFLAPIMKGLVDQDQLHQSLPHPMHLIRVSLLGSDLIRLVLEMEKNRSFLRNYPIIGMGFRGKIFGEICYSGLEFDAVNHKVRWLGEPIIPESSYTFVTVDHFMFIPFFPTIEIAGSCEFLFPEFIRSVLGDSLKSHYLID
;
A
#
# COMPACT_ATOMS: atom_id res chain seq x y z
N MET A 1 31.60 14.22 -22.00
CA MET A 1 30.87 13.30 -21.09
C MET A 1 29.48 13.85 -20.90
N GLU A 2 28.49 13.08 -21.23
CA GLU A 2 27.08 13.44 -21.06
C GLU A 2 26.65 13.30 -19.59
N LYS A 3 25.79 14.21 -19.13
CA LYS A 3 25.12 14.10 -17.84
C LYS A 3 23.63 13.87 -18.07
N ILE A 4 23.11 12.82 -17.46
CA ILE A 4 21.70 12.46 -17.46
C ILE A 4 21.22 12.54 -16.03
N ARG A 5 20.20 13.33 -15.75
CA ARG A 5 19.60 13.47 -14.42
C ARG A 5 18.37 12.58 -14.32
N LEU A 6 18.28 11.81 -13.25
CA LEU A 6 17.13 11.01 -12.88
C LEU A 6 16.58 11.55 -11.53
N LEU A 7 15.33 11.99 -11.54
CA LEU A 7 14.61 12.36 -10.33
C LEU A 7 13.59 11.27 -10.01
N HIS A 8 13.45 10.90 -8.73
CA HIS A 8 12.40 9.98 -8.35
C HIS A 8 11.68 10.37 -7.07
N THR A 9 10.39 10.06 -7.03
CA THR A 9 9.56 9.98 -5.84
C THR A 9 9.21 8.52 -5.57
N ASN A 10 8.91 8.18 -4.33
CA ASN A 10 8.49 6.85 -3.92
C ASN A 10 7.75 6.88 -2.58
N ASP A 11 6.87 5.92 -2.35
CA ASP A 11 6.20 5.68 -1.07
C ASP A 11 5.58 6.97 -0.48
N LEU A 12 4.91 7.78 -1.31
CA LEU A 12 4.27 9.00 -0.85
C LEU A 12 3.09 8.71 0.08
N HIS A 13 2.38 7.58 -0.16
CA HIS A 13 1.27 7.10 0.66
C HIS A 13 0.20 8.17 0.91
N SER A 14 -0.11 8.99 -0.08
CA SER A 14 -1.05 10.12 0.03
C SER A 14 -0.72 11.11 1.16
N HIS A 15 0.55 11.16 1.61
CA HIS A 15 1.07 12.20 2.48
C HIS A 15 1.38 13.45 1.66
N LEU A 16 0.37 14.30 1.51
CA LEU A 16 0.44 15.46 0.61
C LEU A 16 1.04 16.70 1.26
N GLU A 17 1.50 16.61 2.51
CA GLU A 17 2.05 17.73 3.29
C GLU A 17 3.29 18.36 2.64
N ASN A 18 4.08 17.55 1.93
CA ASN A 18 5.27 18.02 1.22
C ASN A 18 5.02 18.17 -0.30
N TRP A 19 3.83 17.82 -0.80
CA TRP A 19 3.57 17.80 -2.24
C TRP A 19 3.82 19.13 -2.96
N PRO A 20 3.38 20.30 -2.45
CA PRO A 20 3.66 21.57 -3.09
C PRO A 20 5.15 21.86 -3.24
N LYS A 21 5.97 21.50 -2.23
CA LYS A 21 7.43 21.66 -2.26
C LYS A 21 8.08 20.71 -3.28
N ILE A 22 7.66 19.44 -3.28
CA ILE A 22 8.15 18.41 -4.21
C ILE A 22 7.88 18.86 -5.64
N ARG A 23 6.64 19.27 -5.95
CA ARG A 23 6.25 19.74 -7.28
C ARG A 23 7.14 20.89 -7.75
N ARG A 24 7.34 21.92 -6.93
CA ARG A 24 8.21 23.05 -7.28
C ARG A 24 9.68 22.64 -7.46
N PHE A 25 10.18 21.74 -6.63
CA PHE A 25 11.54 21.24 -6.76
C PHE A 25 11.74 20.51 -8.08
N LEU A 26 10.84 19.58 -8.44
CA LEU A 26 10.89 18.84 -9.68
C LEU A 26 10.80 19.78 -10.90
N ASP A 27 9.88 20.75 -10.87
CA ASP A 27 9.75 21.78 -11.92
C ASP A 27 10.99 22.65 -12.05
N GLN A 28 11.61 23.01 -10.93
CA GLN A 28 12.85 23.78 -10.95
C GLN A 28 13.98 22.98 -11.60
N ARG A 29 14.15 21.69 -11.23
CA ARG A 29 15.16 20.83 -11.83
C ARG A 29 14.96 20.62 -13.32
N LYS A 30 13.71 20.47 -13.76
CA LYS A 30 13.39 20.38 -15.20
C LYS A 30 13.75 21.65 -15.96
N ARG A 31 13.47 22.81 -15.39
CA ARG A 31 13.87 24.10 -16.01
C ARG A 31 15.38 24.25 -16.06
N GLU A 32 16.11 23.93 -14.99
CA GLU A 32 17.57 23.96 -14.94
C GLU A 32 18.19 23.03 -15.98
N ALA A 33 17.70 21.80 -16.11
CA ALA A 33 18.17 20.85 -17.13
C ALA A 33 17.92 21.37 -18.55
N SER A 34 16.73 21.92 -18.82
CA SER A 34 16.42 22.51 -20.12
C SER A 34 17.35 23.69 -20.46
N GLN A 35 17.68 24.55 -19.49
CA GLN A 35 18.61 25.69 -19.70
C GLN A 35 20.03 25.22 -19.97
N ASN A 36 20.44 24.10 -19.36
CA ASN A 36 21.77 23.53 -19.50
C ASN A 36 21.90 22.55 -20.69
N ASN A 37 20.81 22.30 -21.42
CA ASN A 37 20.71 21.25 -22.43
C ASN A 37 21.09 19.86 -21.88
N GLU A 38 20.65 19.56 -20.65
CA GLU A 38 20.84 18.28 -19.98
C GLU A 38 19.58 17.40 -20.13
N THR A 39 19.77 16.09 -20.31
CA THR A 39 18.67 15.13 -20.26
C THR A 39 18.23 14.95 -18.84
N ILE A 40 16.91 15.04 -18.59
CA ILE A 40 16.29 14.79 -17.29
C ILE A 40 15.14 13.83 -17.45
N LEU A 41 15.08 12.82 -16.57
CA LEU A 41 13.98 11.87 -16.43
C LEU A 41 13.40 12.01 -15.05
N THR A 42 12.09 11.90 -14.94
CA THR A 42 11.37 11.94 -13.66
C THR A 42 10.48 10.72 -13.56
N VAL A 43 10.64 9.93 -12.49
CA VAL A 43 9.90 8.68 -12.30
C VAL A 43 9.28 8.60 -10.89
N ASP A 44 8.21 7.82 -10.75
CA ASP A 44 7.65 7.45 -9.45
C ASP A 44 7.70 5.92 -9.27
N LEU A 45 8.03 5.48 -8.06
CA LEU A 45 8.31 4.08 -7.77
C LEU A 45 7.14 3.35 -7.07
N GLY A 46 5.94 3.91 -7.12
CA GLY A 46 4.73 3.32 -6.54
C GLY A 46 4.49 3.68 -5.07
N ASP A 47 3.40 3.17 -4.55
CA ASP A 47 2.82 3.54 -3.26
C ASP A 47 2.63 5.07 -3.12
N PHE A 48 2.27 5.71 -4.23
CA PHE A 48 1.81 7.10 -4.22
C PHE A 48 0.42 7.20 -3.61
N VAL A 49 -0.44 6.21 -3.88
CA VAL A 49 -1.81 6.08 -3.39
C VAL A 49 -1.84 5.46 -2.00
N ASP A 50 -2.65 5.99 -1.09
CA ASP A 50 -3.03 5.32 0.15
C ASP A 50 -4.42 5.75 0.60
N ARG A 51 -5.31 4.79 0.81
CA ARG A 51 -6.74 4.97 1.08
C ARG A 51 -7.05 5.56 2.47
N TRP A 52 -6.04 5.84 3.30
CA TRP A 52 -6.24 6.56 4.57
C TRP A 52 -6.55 8.04 4.35
N HIS A 53 -6.10 8.63 3.25
CA HIS A 53 -6.36 10.03 2.93
C HIS A 53 -7.77 10.17 2.33
N PRO A 54 -8.64 11.08 2.84
CA PRO A 54 -10.04 11.14 2.43
C PRO A 54 -10.22 11.45 0.94
N LEU A 55 -9.34 12.24 0.32
CA LEU A 55 -9.40 12.51 -1.11
C LEU A 55 -9.13 11.28 -1.95
N THR A 56 -8.12 10.50 -1.55
CA THR A 56 -7.76 9.23 -2.19
C THR A 56 -8.90 8.22 -2.08
N GLU A 57 -9.48 8.08 -0.88
CA GLU A 57 -10.64 7.21 -0.65
C GLU A 57 -11.85 7.63 -1.47
N ALA A 58 -12.19 8.92 -1.46
CA ALA A 58 -13.37 9.44 -2.16
C ALA A 58 -13.32 9.22 -3.68
N THR A 59 -12.11 9.18 -4.26
CA THR A 59 -11.85 9.12 -5.71
C THR A 59 -11.20 7.81 -6.16
N SER A 60 -11.09 6.81 -5.28
CA SER A 60 -10.38 5.56 -5.56
C SER A 60 -8.98 5.78 -6.16
N GLY A 61 -8.27 6.81 -5.66
CA GLY A 61 -6.91 7.17 -6.10
C GLY A 61 -6.82 8.05 -7.35
N GLN A 62 -7.90 8.31 -8.08
CA GLN A 62 -7.84 9.13 -9.31
C GLN A 62 -7.35 10.55 -9.05
N ALA A 63 -7.69 11.17 -7.91
CA ALA A 63 -7.15 12.48 -7.54
C ALA A 63 -5.62 12.45 -7.34
N ASN A 64 -5.05 11.32 -6.95
CA ASN A 64 -3.60 11.15 -6.86
C ASN A 64 -2.98 11.18 -8.26
N VAL A 65 -3.62 10.54 -9.25
CA VAL A 65 -3.19 10.60 -10.66
C VAL A 65 -3.30 12.03 -11.23
N GLU A 66 -4.35 12.80 -10.85
CA GLU A 66 -4.46 14.24 -11.19
C GLU A 66 -3.26 15.04 -10.65
N LEU A 67 -2.80 14.75 -9.43
CA LEU A 67 -1.61 15.39 -8.86
C LEU A 67 -0.33 14.96 -9.57
N MET A 68 -0.17 13.68 -9.86
CA MET A 68 0.97 13.14 -10.60
C MET A 68 1.07 13.74 -12.01
N ASN A 69 -0.06 13.96 -12.68
CA ASN A 69 -0.11 14.60 -13.99
C ASN A 69 0.49 16.00 -14.02
N GLN A 70 0.48 16.73 -12.88
CA GLN A 70 1.09 18.06 -12.78
C GLN A 70 2.62 18.02 -12.87
N ILE A 71 3.24 16.87 -12.55
CA ILE A 71 4.69 16.71 -12.59
C ILE A 71 5.20 16.43 -13.99
N GLY A 72 4.42 15.71 -14.82
CA GLY A 72 4.88 15.18 -16.09
C GLY A 72 5.99 14.15 -15.89
N TYR A 73 5.65 13.06 -15.21
CA TYR A 73 6.51 11.88 -15.06
C TYR A 73 6.77 11.25 -16.44
N ASP A 74 7.99 10.77 -16.65
CA ASP A 74 8.34 10.00 -17.85
C ASP A 74 7.86 8.56 -17.76
N ALA A 75 7.89 8.01 -16.55
CA ALA A 75 7.35 6.69 -16.22
C ALA A 75 7.03 6.59 -14.72
N VAL A 76 6.07 5.76 -14.39
CA VAL A 76 5.75 5.39 -13.01
C VAL A 76 5.65 3.87 -12.89
N THR A 77 5.72 3.34 -11.67
CA THR A 77 5.29 1.96 -11.40
C THR A 77 4.25 1.94 -10.30
N ILE A 78 3.69 0.77 -10.00
CA ILE A 78 2.77 0.61 -8.87
C ILE A 78 3.48 -0.03 -7.69
N GLY A 79 3.04 0.35 -6.49
CA GLY A 79 3.33 -0.39 -5.28
C GLY A 79 2.19 -1.33 -4.88
N ASN A 80 2.29 -1.88 -3.69
CA ASN A 80 1.23 -2.74 -3.16
C ASN A 80 -0.02 -1.95 -2.78
N ASN A 81 0.08 -0.67 -2.46
CA ASN A 81 -1.11 0.11 -2.11
C ASN A 81 -2.02 0.36 -3.32
N GLU A 82 -1.46 0.55 -4.51
CA GLU A 82 -2.25 0.55 -5.74
C GLU A 82 -2.76 -0.87 -6.05
N GLY A 83 -1.88 -1.87 -6.01
CA GLY A 83 -2.18 -3.23 -6.49
C GLY A 83 -3.12 -4.02 -5.59
N VAL A 84 -2.97 -3.92 -4.26
CA VAL A 84 -3.76 -4.65 -3.26
C VAL A 84 -4.80 -3.75 -2.60
N GLY A 85 -4.49 -2.47 -2.44
CA GLY A 85 -5.40 -1.47 -1.86
C GLY A 85 -6.50 -1.00 -2.81
N SER A 86 -6.59 -1.54 -4.02
CA SER A 86 -7.65 -1.29 -5.00
C SER A 86 -8.29 -2.61 -5.44
N SER A 87 -9.58 -2.61 -5.70
CA SER A 87 -10.19 -3.72 -6.42
C SER A 87 -9.61 -3.83 -7.83
N LYS A 88 -9.77 -4.99 -8.47
CA LYS A 88 -9.31 -5.15 -9.86
C LYS A 88 -9.88 -4.07 -10.79
N ASP A 89 -11.17 -3.80 -10.67
CA ASP A 89 -11.85 -2.79 -11.47
C ASP A 89 -11.32 -1.38 -11.20
N GLU A 90 -11.10 -1.02 -9.93
CA GLU A 90 -10.50 0.27 -9.58
C GLU A 90 -9.08 0.42 -10.14
N LEU A 91 -8.24 -0.62 -10.04
CA LEU A 91 -6.88 -0.60 -10.58
C LEU A 91 -6.87 -0.55 -12.12
N ASP A 92 -7.78 -1.28 -12.78
CA ASP A 92 -7.90 -1.27 -14.23
C ASP A 92 -8.26 0.12 -14.80
N HIS A 93 -8.89 0.98 -13.97
CA HIS A 93 -9.30 2.35 -14.35
C HIS A 93 -8.49 3.46 -13.66
N LEU A 94 -7.59 3.12 -12.73
CA LEU A 94 -6.84 4.12 -11.96
C LEU A 94 -6.06 5.09 -12.85
N TYR A 95 -5.47 4.59 -13.91
CA TYR A 95 -4.58 5.34 -14.81
C TYR A 95 -5.23 5.80 -16.11
N ASP A 96 -6.57 5.73 -16.25
CA ASP A 96 -7.28 6.15 -17.47
C ASP A 96 -7.02 7.61 -17.88
N GLN A 97 -6.75 8.49 -16.90
CA GLN A 97 -6.47 9.89 -17.11
C GLN A 97 -4.97 10.25 -16.95
N ALA A 98 -4.09 9.26 -16.86
CA ALA A 98 -2.66 9.48 -16.71
C ALA A 98 -2.06 10.06 -18.00
N ASN A 99 -1.15 11.05 -17.85
CA ASN A 99 -0.36 11.60 -18.95
C ASN A 99 1.09 11.08 -18.96
N PHE A 100 1.32 9.96 -18.29
CA PHE A 100 2.59 9.26 -18.14
C PHE A 100 2.41 7.77 -18.40
N ASP A 101 3.50 7.06 -18.71
CA ASP A 101 3.49 5.61 -18.88
C ASP A 101 3.60 4.89 -17.54
N VAL A 102 2.84 3.80 -17.36
CA VAL A 102 2.97 2.89 -16.22
C VAL A 102 3.79 1.68 -16.63
N LEU A 103 4.92 1.46 -15.95
CA LEU A 103 5.78 0.30 -16.18
C LEU A 103 5.54 -0.76 -15.11
N LEU A 104 5.35 -2.01 -15.54
CA LEU A 104 5.17 -3.13 -14.61
C LEU A 104 5.39 -4.45 -15.36
N GLY A 105 6.38 -5.22 -14.91
CA GLY A 105 6.76 -6.45 -15.63
C GLY A 105 6.21 -7.75 -15.01
N ASN A 106 5.65 -7.73 -13.79
CA ASN A 106 5.32 -8.95 -13.05
C ASN A 106 3.87 -9.11 -12.62
N LEU A 107 2.93 -8.30 -13.13
CA LEU A 107 1.51 -8.44 -12.84
C LEU A 107 0.73 -8.78 -14.12
N PHE A 108 -0.14 -9.78 -14.04
CA PHE A 108 -0.93 -10.28 -15.16
C PHE A 108 -2.38 -10.45 -14.73
N ASP A 109 -3.32 -10.33 -15.67
CA ASP A 109 -4.71 -10.71 -15.43
C ASP A 109 -4.76 -12.25 -15.21
N LYS A 110 -5.30 -12.68 -14.09
CA LYS A 110 -5.33 -14.10 -13.70
C LYS A 110 -6.09 -14.99 -14.69
N ARG A 111 -7.06 -14.43 -15.41
CA ARG A 111 -7.93 -15.16 -16.34
C ARG A 111 -7.31 -15.28 -17.72
N THR A 112 -6.72 -14.20 -18.23
CA THR A 112 -6.16 -14.13 -19.59
C THR A 112 -4.67 -14.44 -19.63
N LEU A 113 -3.96 -14.27 -18.51
CA LEU A 113 -2.50 -14.33 -18.37
C LEU A 113 -1.78 -13.27 -19.20
N GLU A 114 -2.50 -12.24 -19.61
CA GLU A 114 -1.96 -11.10 -20.33
C GLU A 114 -1.65 -9.96 -19.36
N MET A 115 -0.72 -9.08 -19.74
CA MET A 115 -0.45 -7.86 -18.97
C MET A 115 -1.68 -6.94 -18.97
N PRO A 116 -1.88 -6.15 -17.90
CA PRO A 116 -2.91 -5.13 -17.88
C PRO A 116 -2.70 -4.12 -19.02
N LYS A 117 -3.79 -3.66 -19.64
CA LYS A 117 -3.73 -2.71 -20.78
C LYS A 117 -3.12 -1.36 -20.40
N TRP A 118 -3.18 -0.99 -19.15
CA TRP A 118 -2.63 0.26 -18.61
C TRP A 118 -1.12 0.18 -18.30
N ALA A 119 -0.49 -1.02 -18.40
CA ALA A 119 0.92 -1.22 -18.08
C ALA A 119 1.73 -1.66 -19.29
N GLN A 120 3.02 -1.33 -19.26
CA GLN A 120 4.04 -1.77 -20.22
C GLN A 120 5.18 -2.44 -19.45
N PRO A 121 5.86 -3.48 -20.01
CA PRO A 121 6.95 -4.16 -19.32
C PRO A 121 8.19 -3.28 -19.14
N SER A 122 8.43 -2.38 -20.08
CA SER A 122 9.62 -1.52 -20.11
C SER A 122 9.43 -0.34 -21.06
N LYS A 123 10.33 0.66 -20.95
CA LYS A 123 10.41 1.82 -21.83
C LYS A 123 11.86 2.14 -22.14
N ILE A 124 12.17 2.46 -23.38
CA ILE A 124 13.49 2.96 -23.80
C ILE A 124 13.37 4.44 -24.12
N ILE A 125 14.19 5.25 -23.45
CA ILE A 125 14.27 6.69 -23.65
C ILE A 125 15.66 7.02 -24.20
N THR A 126 15.71 7.83 -25.24
CA THR A 126 16.99 8.28 -25.80
C THR A 126 17.28 9.68 -25.29
N SER A 127 18.46 9.87 -24.73
CA SER A 127 18.96 11.16 -24.27
C SER A 127 19.22 12.15 -25.42
N ILE A 128 19.46 13.41 -25.08
CA ILE A 128 19.78 14.46 -26.04
C ILE A 128 21.05 14.11 -26.84
N GLU A 129 22.04 13.46 -26.23
CA GLU A 129 23.30 13.06 -26.89
C GLU A 129 23.26 11.66 -27.51
N GLY A 130 22.11 10.97 -27.42
CA GLY A 130 21.88 9.67 -28.05
C GLY A 130 22.03 8.45 -27.17
N THR A 131 22.33 8.60 -25.87
CA THR A 131 22.39 7.49 -24.91
C THR A 131 21.01 6.88 -24.72
N LYS A 132 20.90 5.56 -24.84
CA LYS A 132 19.63 4.82 -24.65
C LYS A 132 19.53 4.33 -23.21
N ILE A 133 18.49 4.80 -22.50
CA ILE A 133 18.19 4.41 -21.14
C ILE A 133 16.98 3.49 -21.16
N GLY A 134 17.14 2.24 -20.69
CA GLY A 134 16.07 1.28 -20.52
C GLY A 134 15.53 1.37 -19.09
N LEU A 135 14.22 1.61 -18.97
CA LEU A 135 13.49 1.57 -17.72
C LEU A 135 12.60 0.33 -17.71
N PHE A 136 12.62 -0.45 -16.63
CA PHE A 136 11.66 -1.52 -16.39
C PHE A 136 11.31 -1.56 -14.91
N ALA A 137 10.17 -2.18 -14.55
CA ALA A 137 9.67 -2.10 -13.19
C ALA A 137 9.05 -3.42 -12.71
N LEU A 138 9.18 -3.65 -11.41
CA LEU A 138 8.59 -4.80 -10.70
C LEU A 138 7.99 -4.33 -9.37
N THR A 139 6.82 -4.90 -9.01
CA THR A 139 6.16 -4.69 -7.72
C THR A 139 6.27 -5.90 -6.81
N ALA A 140 6.11 -5.70 -5.49
CA ALA A 140 6.20 -6.73 -4.46
C ALA A 140 5.17 -7.84 -4.69
N PRO A 141 5.56 -9.12 -4.76
CA PRO A 141 4.66 -10.22 -5.04
C PRO A 141 3.97 -10.72 -3.76
N PHE A 142 2.67 -10.41 -3.62
CA PHE A 142 1.80 -10.90 -2.55
C PHE A 142 0.71 -11.83 -3.12
N PRO A 143 1.01 -13.10 -3.47
CA PRO A 143 0.06 -14.00 -4.14
C PRO A 143 -1.24 -14.20 -3.36
N LEU A 144 -1.17 -14.21 -2.01
CA LEU A 144 -2.33 -14.39 -1.14
C LEU A 144 -3.36 -13.26 -1.24
N THR A 145 -2.94 -12.07 -1.68
CA THR A 145 -3.80 -10.89 -1.84
C THR A 145 -4.11 -10.59 -3.30
N TYR A 146 -3.12 -10.65 -4.18
CA TYR A 146 -3.31 -10.42 -5.61
C TYR A 146 -4.22 -11.47 -6.27
N SER A 147 -4.02 -12.76 -5.94
CA SER A 147 -4.76 -13.86 -6.60
C SER A 147 -6.27 -13.83 -6.32
N PRO A 148 -6.78 -13.62 -5.10
CA PRO A 148 -8.21 -13.41 -4.86
C PRO A 148 -8.76 -12.17 -5.54
N ASN A 149 -7.96 -11.13 -5.70
CA ASN A 149 -8.33 -9.89 -6.39
C ASN A 149 -8.29 -10.00 -7.93
N GLY A 150 -8.06 -11.19 -8.47
CA GLY A 150 -8.12 -11.46 -9.92
C GLY A 150 -6.82 -11.25 -10.68
N TRP A 151 -5.69 -11.12 -9.97
CA TRP A 151 -4.37 -10.94 -10.55
C TRP A 151 -3.49 -12.19 -10.41
N ASP A 152 -2.61 -12.41 -11.38
CA ASP A 152 -1.49 -13.35 -11.34
C ASP A 152 -0.20 -12.54 -11.17
N ILE A 153 0.35 -12.52 -9.96
CA ILE A 153 1.59 -11.86 -9.63
C ILE A 153 2.75 -12.86 -9.68
N ARG A 154 3.79 -12.56 -10.44
CA ARG A 154 4.95 -13.45 -10.59
C ARG A 154 6.12 -12.95 -9.77
N PHE A 155 6.95 -13.90 -9.32
CA PHE A 155 8.13 -13.58 -8.53
C PHE A 155 9.27 -13.02 -9.42
N PRO A 156 10.07 -12.07 -8.92
CA PRO A 156 11.17 -11.47 -9.69
C PRO A 156 12.14 -12.49 -10.28
N GLN A 157 12.51 -13.52 -9.53
CA GLN A 157 13.46 -14.55 -9.98
C GLN A 157 13.01 -15.31 -11.24
N ASP A 158 11.71 -15.39 -11.49
CA ASP A 158 11.15 -16.11 -12.63
C ASP A 158 11.17 -15.27 -13.91
N LEU A 159 11.27 -13.94 -13.78
CA LEU A 159 11.12 -12.98 -14.90
C LEU A 159 12.40 -12.21 -15.22
N LEU A 160 13.21 -11.90 -14.18
CA LEU A 160 14.37 -11.04 -14.33
C LEU A 160 15.39 -11.54 -15.38
N PRO A 161 15.71 -12.86 -15.47
CA PRO A 161 16.67 -13.32 -16.46
C PRO A 161 16.28 -12.94 -17.89
N GLU A 162 15.02 -13.17 -18.27
CA GLU A 162 14.51 -12.85 -19.60
C GLU A 162 14.37 -11.34 -19.82
N LEU A 163 13.87 -10.59 -18.84
CA LEU A 163 13.73 -9.13 -18.93
C LEU A 163 15.08 -8.44 -19.09
N VAL A 164 16.08 -8.80 -18.29
CA VAL A 164 17.42 -8.22 -18.35
C VAL A 164 18.10 -8.59 -19.65
N GLU A 165 18.08 -9.85 -20.10
CA GLU A 165 18.65 -10.29 -21.37
C GLU A 165 18.02 -9.55 -22.56
N SER A 166 16.70 -9.43 -22.56
CA SER A 166 15.96 -8.78 -23.65
C SER A 166 16.27 -7.29 -23.78
N LEU A 167 16.50 -6.59 -22.64
CA LEU A 167 16.73 -5.14 -22.61
C LEU A 167 18.21 -4.78 -22.78
N ARG A 168 19.13 -5.53 -22.14
CA ARG A 168 20.54 -5.16 -22.09
C ARG A 168 21.18 -4.99 -23.48
N GLY A 169 20.77 -5.80 -24.44
CA GLY A 169 21.25 -5.71 -25.82
C GLY A 169 20.72 -4.49 -26.62
N GLN A 170 19.76 -3.76 -26.07
CA GLN A 170 19.09 -2.65 -26.75
C GLN A 170 19.43 -1.26 -26.17
N VAL A 171 20.06 -1.24 -24.98
CA VAL A 171 20.26 0.00 -24.21
C VAL A 171 21.69 0.16 -23.72
N ASP A 172 22.09 1.39 -23.46
CA ASP A 172 23.40 1.75 -22.92
C ASP A 172 23.39 1.74 -21.39
N VAL A 173 22.27 2.20 -20.79
CA VAL A 173 22.05 2.22 -19.34
C VAL A 173 20.75 1.48 -19.02
N LEU A 174 20.77 0.54 -18.10
CA LEU A 174 19.61 -0.24 -17.66
C LEU A 174 19.25 0.09 -16.24
N VAL A 175 18.00 0.54 -16.02
CA VAL A 175 17.47 1.01 -14.74
C VAL A 175 16.27 0.16 -14.33
N LEU A 176 16.31 -0.42 -13.14
CA LEU A 176 15.16 -1.06 -12.49
C LEU A 176 14.46 -0.06 -11.58
N MET A 177 13.19 0.19 -11.83
CA MET A 177 12.26 0.85 -10.93
C MET A 177 11.64 -0.21 -10.01
N SER A 178 12.18 -0.36 -8.82
CA SER A 178 11.87 -1.46 -7.92
C SER A 178 10.88 -1.06 -6.83
N HIS A 179 9.73 -1.72 -6.79
CA HIS A 179 8.86 -1.72 -5.61
C HIS A 179 8.91 -3.08 -4.88
N LEU A 180 10.12 -3.65 -4.70
CA LEU A 180 10.33 -4.97 -4.12
C LEU A 180 10.86 -4.93 -2.68
N GLY A 181 11.49 -3.82 -2.32
CA GLY A 181 12.16 -3.61 -1.03
C GLY A 181 13.64 -3.97 -1.04
N ILE A 182 14.36 -3.37 -0.10
CA ILE A 182 15.82 -3.35 -0.06
C ILE A 182 16.48 -4.73 -0.04
N THR A 183 15.85 -5.71 0.61
CA THR A 183 16.39 -7.07 0.67
C THR A 183 16.44 -7.72 -0.72
N GLU A 184 15.35 -7.55 -1.49
CA GLU A 184 15.31 -8.05 -2.87
C GLU A 184 16.18 -7.20 -3.79
N ASP A 185 16.21 -5.88 -3.63
CA ASP A 185 17.07 -4.99 -4.42
C ASP A 185 18.54 -5.37 -4.31
N ARG A 186 19.04 -5.67 -3.10
CA ARG A 186 20.41 -6.13 -2.86
C ARG A 186 20.68 -7.51 -3.48
N LYS A 187 19.72 -8.43 -3.43
CA LYS A 187 19.85 -9.76 -4.08
C LYS A 187 19.90 -9.62 -5.60
N ILE A 188 19.03 -8.77 -6.17
CA ILE A 188 19.00 -8.50 -7.61
C ILE A 188 20.35 -7.88 -8.04
N ALA A 189 20.83 -6.86 -7.35
CA ALA A 189 22.12 -6.23 -7.63
C ALA A 189 23.28 -7.22 -7.57
N ALA A 190 23.27 -8.13 -6.59
CA ALA A 190 24.30 -9.16 -6.47
C ALA A 190 24.25 -10.20 -7.60
N THR A 191 23.08 -10.44 -8.19
CA THR A 191 22.82 -11.50 -9.18
C THR A 191 22.91 -10.99 -10.62
N PHE A 192 22.48 -9.75 -10.87
CA PHE A 192 22.36 -9.15 -12.21
C PHE A 192 23.21 -7.88 -12.33
N PRO A 193 24.55 -8.01 -12.47
CA PRO A 193 25.46 -6.87 -12.65
C PRO A 193 25.23 -6.13 -13.98
N GLU A 194 24.41 -6.66 -14.86
CA GLU A 194 23.97 -6.02 -16.11
C GLU A 194 23.03 -4.84 -15.86
N ILE A 195 22.39 -4.76 -14.68
CA ILE A 195 21.60 -3.60 -14.26
C ILE A 195 22.59 -2.54 -13.74
N ASP A 196 22.48 -1.33 -14.24
CA ASP A 196 23.37 -0.24 -13.87
C ASP A 196 22.87 0.51 -12.60
N LEU A 197 21.55 0.64 -12.45
CA LEU A 197 20.93 1.38 -11.36
C LEU A 197 19.62 0.70 -10.92
N ILE A 198 19.43 0.57 -9.61
CA ILE A 198 18.17 0.18 -8.98
C ILE A 198 17.65 1.35 -8.17
N LEU A 199 16.46 1.83 -8.53
CA LEU A 199 15.68 2.80 -7.75
C LEU A 199 14.72 2.00 -6.86
N GLY A 200 14.96 1.99 -5.54
CA GLY A 200 14.27 1.13 -4.58
C GLY A 200 13.19 1.86 -3.78
N SER A 201 12.14 1.12 -3.40
CA SER A 201 11.01 1.58 -2.59
C SER A 201 10.44 0.46 -1.71
N HIS A 202 9.18 0.52 -1.29
CA HIS A 202 8.43 -0.47 -0.50
C HIS A 202 8.85 -0.59 0.97
N THR A 203 10.12 -0.80 1.27
CA THR A 203 10.64 -0.93 2.65
C THR A 203 11.06 0.41 3.26
N HIS A 204 10.80 1.52 2.55
CA HIS A 204 11.03 2.89 3.01
C HIS A 204 12.48 3.19 3.38
N HIS A 205 13.45 2.50 2.76
CA HIS A 205 14.86 2.78 2.98
C HIS A 205 15.23 4.16 2.47
N LEU A 206 16.23 4.76 3.13
CA LEU A 206 16.81 6.04 2.76
C LEU A 206 18.30 5.88 2.54
N PHE A 207 18.75 6.16 1.33
CA PHE A 207 20.16 6.28 1.00
C PHE A 207 20.49 7.73 0.67
N MET A 208 21.16 8.43 1.58
CA MET A 208 21.56 9.82 1.35
C MET A 208 22.48 9.99 0.15
N GLU A 209 23.38 9.01 -0.09
CA GLU A 209 24.40 9.02 -1.14
C GLU A 209 24.42 7.72 -1.95
N GLY A 210 23.39 6.87 -1.82
CA GLY A 210 23.30 5.57 -2.48
C GLY A 210 24.10 4.46 -1.79
N GLU A 211 23.99 3.25 -2.37
CA GLU A 211 24.76 2.07 -2.01
C GLU A 211 25.22 1.36 -3.29
N ILE A 212 26.40 0.77 -3.31
CA ILE A 212 26.86 -0.01 -4.45
C ILE A 212 26.96 -1.48 -4.03
N VAL A 213 26.29 -2.36 -4.78
CA VAL A 213 26.35 -3.80 -4.59
C VAL A 213 26.74 -4.45 -5.91
N ASN A 214 27.89 -5.17 -5.94
CA ASN A 214 28.41 -5.84 -7.12
C ASN A 214 28.50 -4.96 -8.38
N GLY A 215 28.80 -3.68 -8.20
CA GLY A 215 28.90 -2.71 -9.30
C GLY A 215 27.59 -2.02 -9.68
N VAL A 216 26.45 -2.50 -9.15
CA VAL A 216 25.11 -1.91 -9.35
C VAL A 216 24.90 -0.79 -8.34
N GLN A 217 24.48 0.38 -8.79
CA GLN A 217 24.12 1.50 -7.93
C GLN A 217 22.69 1.32 -7.40
N LEU A 218 22.48 1.48 -6.08
CA LEU A 218 21.16 1.53 -5.44
C LEU A 218 20.86 2.93 -4.94
N ALA A 219 19.61 3.38 -5.10
CA ALA A 219 19.09 4.64 -4.57
C ALA A 219 17.69 4.41 -3.98
N ALA A 220 17.37 5.10 -2.89
CA ALA A 220 16.05 5.10 -2.26
C ALA A 220 15.84 6.39 -1.47
N ALA A 221 14.63 6.97 -1.49
CA ALA A 221 14.33 8.29 -0.93
C ALA A 221 13.38 8.25 0.28
N GLY A 222 13.37 7.16 1.04
CA GLY A 222 12.54 7.07 2.25
C GLY A 222 11.05 6.96 1.94
N LYS A 223 10.20 7.74 2.62
CA LYS A 223 8.75 7.72 2.45
C LYS A 223 8.10 9.06 2.74
N PHE A 224 6.79 9.18 2.46
CA PHE A 224 5.91 10.31 2.82
C PHE A 224 6.38 11.64 2.23
N GLY A 225 7.11 11.59 1.11
CA GLY A 225 7.66 12.78 0.50
C GLY A 225 8.65 13.55 1.39
N GLN A 226 9.28 12.89 2.36
CA GLN A 226 10.30 13.50 3.21
C GLN A 226 11.60 13.78 2.43
N TYR A 227 11.82 13.07 1.35
CA TYR A 227 12.95 13.22 0.45
C TYR A 227 12.51 13.04 -1.00
N VAL A 228 13.30 13.58 -1.92
CA VAL A 228 13.23 13.35 -3.36
C VAL A 228 14.58 12.82 -3.81
N GLY A 229 14.60 11.76 -4.60
CA GLY A 229 15.83 11.25 -5.19
C GLY A 229 16.31 12.13 -6.35
N ASP A 230 17.59 12.49 -6.35
CA ASP A 230 18.27 13.25 -7.39
C ASP A 230 19.56 12.53 -7.77
N ILE A 231 19.55 11.84 -8.91
CA ILE A 231 20.67 11.03 -9.39
C ILE A 231 21.23 11.68 -10.66
N VAL A 232 22.55 11.79 -10.72
CA VAL A 232 23.24 12.23 -11.93
C VAL A 232 24.11 11.09 -12.46
N LEU A 233 23.77 10.61 -13.65
CA LEU A 233 24.53 9.62 -14.39
C LEU A 233 25.52 10.35 -15.29
N THR A 234 26.79 9.99 -15.22
CA THR A 234 27.85 10.49 -16.11
C THR A 234 28.22 9.39 -17.11
N VAL A 235 28.04 9.69 -18.39
CA VAL A 235 28.22 8.74 -19.50
C VAL A 235 29.37 9.20 -20.42
N ASP A 236 30.17 8.25 -20.90
CA ASP A 236 31.27 8.58 -21.82
C ASP A 236 30.81 8.73 -23.29
N GLN A 237 31.72 9.04 -24.19
CA GLN A 237 31.45 9.20 -25.63
C GLN A 237 31.02 7.91 -26.35
N GLN A 238 31.20 6.76 -25.70
CA GLN A 238 30.71 5.44 -26.14
C GLN A 238 29.44 5.02 -25.45
N HIS A 239 28.72 5.98 -24.82
CA HIS A 239 27.48 5.80 -24.09
C HIS A 239 27.57 4.82 -22.88
N ARG A 240 28.78 4.62 -22.31
CA ARG A 240 28.97 3.74 -21.14
C ARG A 240 28.86 4.54 -19.85
N LEU A 241 28.09 4.06 -18.91
CA LEU A 241 28.01 4.64 -17.57
C LEU A 241 29.39 4.59 -16.88
N LYS A 242 29.86 5.73 -16.40
CA LYS A 242 31.12 5.88 -15.66
C LYS A 242 30.90 6.12 -14.19
N GLU A 243 29.89 6.89 -13.86
CA GLU A 243 29.59 7.26 -12.48
C GLU A 243 28.10 7.53 -12.33
N ALA A 244 27.57 7.15 -11.17
CA ALA A 244 26.25 7.55 -10.72
C ALA A 244 26.38 8.26 -9.39
N THR A 245 26.09 9.55 -9.35
CA THR A 245 26.05 10.32 -8.10
C THR A 245 24.62 10.37 -7.58
N VAL A 246 24.38 9.76 -6.42
CA VAL A 246 23.05 9.69 -5.79
C VAL A 246 22.94 10.68 -4.66
N ARG A 247 21.80 11.36 -4.57
CA ARG A 247 21.42 12.22 -3.44
C ARG A 247 19.94 12.06 -3.10
N ALA A 248 19.64 11.88 -1.83
CA ALA A 248 18.28 12.07 -1.31
C ALA A 248 18.16 13.50 -0.79
N VAL A 249 17.37 14.33 -1.45
CA VAL A 249 17.21 15.76 -1.14
C VAL A 249 16.07 15.92 -0.12
N PRO A 250 16.34 16.42 1.12
CA PRO A 250 15.31 16.58 2.13
C PRO A 250 14.30 17.65 1.75
N THR A 251 13.01 17.34 1.74
CA THR A 251 11.93 18.32 1.51
C THR A 251 11.84 19.37 2.61
N ALA A 252 12.31 19.05 3.82
CA ALA A 252 12.41 20.00 4.93
C ALA A 252 13.35 21.18 4.64
N THR A 253 14.28 21.06 3.68
CA THR A 253 15.18 22.14 3.25
C THR A 253 14.63 22.97 2.09
N MET A 254 13.51 22.58 1.52
CA MET A 254 12.88 23.28 0.40
C MET A 254 12.06 24.46 0.90
N THR A 255 11.97 25.51 0.08
CA THR A 255 11.22 26.72 0.43
C THR A 255 9.74 26.41 0.57
N GLU A 256 9.17 26.82 1.69
CA GLU A 256 7.74 26.80 1.95
C GLU A 256 7.13 28.17 1.62
N PHE A 257 5.96 28.17 1.01
CA PHE A 257 5.21 29.37 0.70
C PHE A 257 3.89 29.39 1.50
N PRO A 258 3.35 30.56 1.80
CA PRO A 258 2.10 30.68 2.56
C PRO A 258 0.91 29.94 1.92
N GLU A 259 0.92 29.77 0.60
CA GLU A 259 -0.12 29.10 -0.16
C GLU A 259 -0.09 27.57 0.00
N ASP A 260 1.04 26.99 0.40
CA ASP A 260 1.22 25.55 0.54
C ASP A 260 0.23 24.94 1.54
N GLN A 261 0.08 25.60 2.70
CA GLN A 261 -0.83 25.13 3.73
C GLN A 261 -2.30 25.14 3.26
N ALA A 262 -2.71 26.19 2.56
CA ALA A 262 -4.06 26.28 2.01
C ALA A 262 -4.32 25.20 0.92
N GLU A 263 -3.30 24.90 0.12
CA GLU A 263 -3.38 23.81 -0.88
C GLU A 263 -3.55 22.44 -0.20
N ILE A 264 -2.76 22.13 0.84
CA ILE A 264 -2.81 20.88 1.60
C ILE A 264 -4.17 20.73 2.30
N GLU A 265 -4.64 21.77 2.98
CA GLU A 265 -5.97 21.79 3.62
C GLU A 265 -7.08 21.64 2.59
N GLY A 266 -6.92 22.19 1.39
CA GLY A 266 -7.86 22.05 0.27
C GLY A 266 -8.02 20.60 -0.18
N TYR A 267 -6.96 19.80 -0.22
CA TYR A 267 -7.04 18.37 -0.52
C TYR A 267 -7.85 17.60 0.51
N LEU A 268 -7.61 17.87 1.80
CA LEU A 268 -8.37 17.25 2.90
C LEU A 268 -9.85 17.63 2.83
N ALA A 269 -10.14 18.93 2.72
CA ALA A 269 -11.50 19.45 2.67
C ALA A 269 -12.29 18.90 1.47
N ARG A 270 -11.67 18.84 0.28
CA ARG A 270 -12.27 18.22 -0.92
C ARG A 270 -12.60 16.75 -0.67
N GLY A 271 -11.68 15.98 -0.07
CA GLY A 271 -11.88 14.57 0.23
C GLY A 271 -13.06 14.35 1.18
N HIS A 272 -13.10 15.06 2.30
CA HIS A 272 -14.20 15.00 3.26
C HIS A 272 -15.54 15.36 2.62
N ALA A 273 -15.58 16.45 1.84
CA ALA A 273 -16.81 16.86 1.17
C ALA A 273 -17.36 15.77 0.23
N LEU A 274 -16.51 15.16 -0.59
CA LEU A 274 -16.89 14.08 -1.51
C LEU A 274 -17.38 12.82 -0.76
N LEU A 275 -16.78 12.47 0.38
CA LEU A 275 -17.21 11.34 1.19
C LEU A 275 -18.53 11.63 1.89
N GLN A 276 -18.76 12.88 2.34
CA GLN A 276 -20.01 13.33 2.97
C GLN A 276 -21.21 13.31 2.02
N GLU A 277 -21.00 13.45 0.71
CA GLU A 277 -22.07 13.32 -0.29
C GLU A 277 -22.66 11.89 -0.34
N LYS A 278 -21.84 10.87 -0.01
CA LYS A 278 -22.21 9.46 -0.10
C LYS A 278 -22.89 9.01 1.19
N LYS A 279 -24.23 9.13 1.28
CA LYS A 279 -25.01 8.70 2.45
C LYS A 279 -25.16 7.18 2.48
N VAL A 280 -25.09 6.60 3.67
CA VAL A 280 -25.03 5.15 3.91
C VAL A 280 -26.25 4.64 4.65
N ALA A 281 -26.59 5.20 5.82
CA ALA A 281 -27.65 4.70 6.69
C ALA A 281 -28.18 5.80 7.61
N ALA A 282 -29.38 5.59 8.22
CA ALA A 282 -29.92 6.46 9.25
C ALA A 282 -30.00 5.72 10.59
N ILE A 283 -28.97 5.84 11.45
CA ILE A 283 -28.88 5.10 12.71
C ILE A 283 -29.59 5.82 13.85
N PRO A 284 -30.29 5.07 14.75
CA PRO A 284 -31.11 5.65 15.81
C PRO A 284 -30.31 6.10 17.06
N HIS A 285 -29.09 5.64 17.23
CA HIS A 285 -28.23 5.93 18.39
C HIS A 285 -26.76 6.01 17.98
N ASP A 286 -25.94 6.64 18.84
CA ASP A 286 -24.50 6.72 18.62
C ASP A 286 -23.87 5.34 18.70
N LEU A 287 -22.94 5.03 17.80
CA LEU A 287 -22.05 3.88 17.88
C LEU A 287 -20.71 4.39 18.42
N LYS A 288 -20.45 4.13 19.70
CA LYS A 288 -19.25 4.59 20.41
C LYS A 288 -18.25 3.48 20.64
N VAL A 289 -17.01 3.88 20.86
CA VAL A 289 -15.90 3.06 21.32
C VAL A 289 -15.28 3.72 22.53
N GLY A 290 -15.20 3.02 23.64
CA GLY A 290 -14.62 3.55 24.87
C GLY A 290 -14.81 2.62 26.05
N THR A 291 -14.43 3.07 27.24
CA THR A 291 -14.52 2.27 28.45
C THR A 291 -15.99 1.96 28.78
N GLY A 292 -16.41 0.72 28.56
CA GLY A 292 -17.76 0.25 28.83
C GLY A 292 -18.80 0.51 27.73
N ASP A 293 -18.41 1.06 26.58
CA ASP A 293 -19.26 1.24 25.40
C ASP A 293 -18.58 0.66 24.17
N TYR A 294 -19.07 -0.48 23.69
CA TYR A 294 -18.52 -1.24 22.57
C TYR A 294 -19.48 -1.37 21.40
N LEU A 295 -20.52 -0.55 21.31
CA LEU A 295 -21.58 -0.66 20.31
C LEU A 295 -21.03 -0.63 18.86
N LEU A 296 -20.01 0.17 18.60
CA LEU A 296 -19.37 0.20 17.27
C LEU A 296 -18.62 -1.09 16.97
N ILE A 297 -17.91 -1.64 17.96
CA ILE A 297 -17.20 -2.91 17.83
C ILE A 297 -18.20 -4.05 17.62
N GLU A 298 -19.30 -4.09 18.38
CA GLU A 298 -20.35 -5.11 18.25
C GLU A 298 -21.04 -5.04 16.89
N ALA A 299 -21.35 -3.82 16.40
CA ALA A 299 -21.90 -3.62 15.07
C ALA A 299 -20.93 -4.09 13.97
N THR A 300 -19.63 -3.83 14.13
CA THR A 300 -18.61 -4.26 13.19
C THR A 300 -18.42 -5.79 13.21
N LEU A 301 -18.34 -6.41 14.39
CA LEU A 301 -18.26 -7.86 14.51
C LEU A 301 -19.47 -8.56 13.88
N ARG A 302 -20.67 -7.99 14.03
CA ARG A 302 -21.88 -8.48 13.33
C ARG A 302 -21.74 -8.36 11.83
N ALA A 303 -21.35 -7.19 11.33
CA ALA A 303 -21.14 -6.97 9.90
C ALA A 303 -20.10 -7.92 9.29
N MET A 304 -19.01 -8.16 10.00
CA MET A 304 -17.97 -9.12 9.58
C MET A 304 -18.54 -10.54 9.49
N LYS A 305 -19.34 -11.00 10.47
CA LYS A 305 -19.99 -12.31 10.45
C LYS A 305 -20.95 -12.45 9.27
N GLU A 306 -21.78 -11.43 9.04
CA GLU A 306 -22.71 -11.37 7.91
C GLU A 306 -21.97 -11.47 6.57
N ARG A 307 -20.91 -10.68 6.37
CA ARG A 307 -20.12 -10.69 5.12
C ARG A 307 -19.39 -12.02 4.88
N ALA A 308 -18.88 -12.63 5.94
CA ALA A 308 -18.11 -13.87 5.84
C ALA A 308 -18.96 -15.13 5.91
N ASP A 309 -20.26 -15.04 6.17
CA ASP A 309 -21.16 -16.16 6.41
C ASP A 309 -20.62 -17.12 7.48
N VAL A 310 -20.28 -16.58 8.66
CA VAL A 310 -19.79 -17.31 9.83
C VAL A 310 -20.42 -16.78 11.11
N GLU A 311 -20.38 -17.57 12.20
CA GLU A 311 -20.98 -17.20 13.48
C GLU A 311 -20.00 -16.56 14.47
N VAL A 312 -18.69 -16.61 14.17
CA VAL A 312 -17.64 -16.13 15.07
C VAL A 312 -16.76 -15.11 14.38
N ALA A 313 -16.48 -14.01 15.08
CA ALA A 313 -15.62 -12.94 14.61
C ALA A 313 -14.65 -12.46 15.69
N ILE A 314 -13.48 -12.01 15.26
CA ILE A 314 -12.41 -11.46 16.10
C ILE A 314 -11.94 -10.14 15.51
N VAL A 315 -11.79 -9.11 16.36
CA VAL A 315 -11.26 -7.81 15.96
C VAL A 315 -10.48 -7.18 17.11
N ASN A 316 -9.68 -6.18 16.87
CA ASN A 316 -9.02 -5.41 17.92
C ASN A 316 -9.56 -3.97 18.00
N SER A 317 -9.66 -3.45 19.22
CA SER A 317 -10.28 -2.15 19.46
C SER A 317 -9.46 -0.96 18.89
N GLY A 318 -8.17 -1.13 18.68
CA GLY A 318 -7.30 -0.08 18.13
C GLY A 318 -7.59 0.31 16.67
N LEU A 319 -8.43 -0.46 15.99
CA LEU A 319 -8.93 -0.10 14.65
C LEU A 319 -9.93 1.05 14.67
N PHE A 320 -10.63 1.28 15.77
CA PHE A 320 -11.73 2.25 15.85
C PHE A 320 -11.22 3.59 16.35
N LEU A 321 -11.08 4.57 15.43
CA LEU A 321 -10.43 5.85 15.74
C LEU A 321 -11.43 6.95 16.11
N ALA A 322 -12.68 6.85 15.68
CA ALA A 322 -13.74 7.80 15.95
C ALA A 322 -15.10 7.11 16.12
N PRO A 323 -16.03 7.66 16.92
CA PRO A 323 -17.41 7.18 17.00
C PRO A 323 -18.18 7.52 15.72
N ILE A 324 -19.25 6.77 15.44
CA ILE A 324 -20.24 7.12 14.43
C ILE A 324 -21.46 7.66 15.17
N MET A 325 -21.84 8.90 14.86
CA MET A 325 -22.91 9.61 15.57
C MET A 325 -24.29 9.26 14.98
N LYS A 326 -25.31 9.25 15.83
CA LYS A 326 -26.71 9.03 15.45
C LYS A 326 -27.16 9.99 14.35
N GLY A 327 -28.10 9.53 13.54
CA GLY A 327 -28.65 10.29 12.40
C GLY A 327 -28.15 9.75 11.08
N LEU A 328 -28.05 10.62 10.09
CA LEU A 328 -27.62 10.23 8.75
C LEU A 328 -26.12 10.02 8.73
N VAL A 329 -25.71 8.76 8.55
CA VAL A 329 -24.31 8.33 8.43
C VAL A 329 -23.89 8.44 6.96
N ASP A 330 -22.69 8.93 6.72
CA ASP A 330 -22.06 8.98 5.41
C ASP A 330 -20.70 8.26 5.38
N GLN A 331 -20.10 8.18 4.19
CA GLN A 331 -18.81 7.51 4.04
C GLN A 331 -17.68 8.24 4.76
N ASP A 332 -17.79 9.55 5.02
CA ASP A 332 -16.78 10.29 5.77
C ASP A 332 -16.71 9.83 7.23
N GLN A 333 -17.85 9.64 7.89
CA GLN A 333 -17.89 9.12 9.26
C GLN A 333 -17.33 7.69 9.33
N LEU A 334 -17.64 6.84 8.35
CA LEU A 334 -17.07 5.48 8.27
C LEU A 334 -15.55 5.52 8.07
N HIS A 335 -15.08 6.38 7.19
CA HIS A 335 -13.66 6.55 6.92
C HIS A 335 -12.89 7.10 8.14
N GLN A 336 -13.43 8.13 8.83
CA GLN A 336 -12.83 8.65 10.06
C GLN A 336 -12.81 7.60 11.18
N SER A 337 -13.80 6.74 11.25
CA SER A 337 -13.86 5.65 12.24
C SER A 337 -12.87 4.53 11.91
N LEU A 338 -12.81 4.07 10.67
CA LEU A 338 -12.05 2.92 10.19
C LEU A 338 -11.25 3.27 8.93
N PRO A 339 -10.19 4.12 9.02
CA PRO A 339 -9.43 4.55 7.83
C PRO A 339 -8.53 3.46 7.24
N HIS A 340 -8.54 2.26 7.83
CA HIS A 340 -7.63 1.17 7.48
C HIS A 340 -8.02 0.53 6.15
N PRO A 341 -7.11 0.43 5.16
CA PRO A 341 -7.30 -0.37 3.95
C PRO A 341 -7.06 -1.87 4.26
N MET A 342 -7.91 -2.44 5.10
CA MET A 342 -7.83 -3.83 5.56
C MET A 342 -9.00 -4.64 5.06
N HIS A 343 -8.69 -5.82 4.53
CA HIS A 343 -9.69 -6.80 4.11
C HIS A 343 -10.03 -7.76 5.24
N LEU A 344 -11.19 -8.38 5.13
CA LEU A 344 -11.54 -9.50 6.00
C LEU A 344 -10.86 -10.78 5.49
N ILE A 345 -10.50 -11.64 6.43
CA ILE A 345 -10.08 -13.01 6.15
C ILE A 345 -10.99 -13.99 6.88
N ARG A 346 -11.40 -15.05 6.18
CA ARG A 346 -12.03 -16.23 6.76
C ARG A 346 -10.93 -17.22 7.09
N VAL A 347 -10.84 -17.62 8.36
CA VAL A 347 -9.80 -18.51 8.88
C VAL A 347 -10.43 -19.80 9.36
N SER A 348 -10.00 -20.94 8.82
CA SER A 348 -10.39 -22.27 9.28
C SER A 348 -9.24 -22.96 10.00
N LEU A 349 -9.49 -23.45 11.21
CA LEU A 349 -8.53 -24.15 12.09
C LEU A 349 -9.12 -25.43 12.65
N LEU A 350 -8.27 -26.42 12.95
CA LEU A 350 -8.67 -27.50 13.84
C LEU A 350 -8.91 -26.96 15.25
N GLY A 351 -9.78 -27.59 16.02
CA GLY A 351 -10.12 -27.16 17.38
C GLY A 351 -8.91 -27.07 18.31
N SER A 352 -7.93 -27.97 18.16
CA SER A 352 -6.67 -27.93 18.89
C SER A 352 -5.87 -26.64 18.58
N ASP A 353 -5.84 -26.22 17.32
CA ASP A 353 -5.12 -25.02 16.89
C ASP A 353 -5.91 -23.75 17.22
N LEU A 354 -7.24 -23.79 17.15
CA LEU A 354 -8.10 -22.70 17.64
C LEU A 354 -7.90 -22.44 19.13
N ILE A 355 -7.84 -23.49 19.96
CA ILE A 355 -7.51 -23.34 21.39
C ILE A 355 -6.14 -22.69 21.56
N ARG A 356 -5.13 -23.14 20.80
CA ARG A 356 -3.78 -22.54 20.82
C ARG A 356 -3.82 -21.07 20.47
N LEU A 357 -4.50 -20.71 19.39
CA LEU A 357 -4.65 -19.32 18.94
C LEU A 357 -5.25 -18.43 20.04
N VAL A 358 -6.35 -18.88 20.67
CA VAL A 358 -6.98 -18.10 21.75
C VAL A 358 -6.03 -17.97 22.95
N LEU A 359 -5.27 -19.01 23.29
CA LEU A 359 -4.27 -18.93 24.37
C LEU A 359 -3.11 -17.98 24.02
N GLU A 360 -2.66 -17.93 22.77
CA GLU A 360 -1.69 -16.93 22.29
C GLU A 360 -2.25 -15.52 22.44
N MET A 361 -3.50 -15.28 22.04
CA MET A 361 -4.20 -14.01 22.16
C MET A 361 -4.32 -13.56 23.62
N GLU A 362 -4.78 -14.44 24.49
CA GLU A 362 -4.96 -14.13 25.91
C GLU A 362 -3.62 -13.92 26.65
N LYS A 363 -2.60 -14.70 26.31
CA LYS A 363 -1.25 -14.52 26.86
C LYS A 363 -0.67 -13.15 26.50
N ASN A 364 -0.90 -12.68 25.28
CA ASN A 364 -0.39 -11.41 24.77
C ASN A 364 -1.31 -10.22 25.06
N ARG A 365 -2.55 -10.43 25.50
CA ARG A 365 -3.59 -9.41 25.69
C ARG A 365 -3.11 -8.17 26.44
N SER A 366 -2.49 -8.35 27.61
CA SER A 366 -2.01 -7.22 28.43
C SER A 366 -0.95 -6.40 27.75
N PHE A 367 -0.06 -7.04 27.00
CA PHE A 367 1.01 -6.41 26.25
C PHE A 367 0.44 -5.67 25.03
N LEU A 368 -0.44 -6.32 24.27
CA LEU A 368 -1.03 -5.78 23.05
C LEU A 368 -1.92 -4.56 23.30
N ARG A 369 -2.51 -4.45 24.47
CA ARG A 369 -3.38 -3.33 24.85
C ARG A 369 -2.75 -1.96 24.58
N ASN A 370 -1.44 -1.83 24.74
CA ASN A 370 -0.70 -0.59 24.53
C ASN A 370 0.41 -0.75 23.47
N TYR A 371 0.43 -1.86 22.74
CA TYR A 371 1.46 -2.14 21.77
C TYR A 371 1.26 -1.30 20.48
N PRO A 372 2.26 -0.49 20.09
CA PRO A 372 2.18 0.27 18.86
C PRO A 372 2.31 -0.65 17.65
N ILE A 373 1.37 -0.56 16.72
CA ILE A 373 1.43 -1.26 15.42
C ILE A 373 1.80 -0.28 14.32
N ILE A 374 2.71 -0.71 13.46
CA ILE A 374 3.17 0.05 12.29
C ILE A 374 3.09 -0.86 11.07
N GLY A 375 2.55 -0.33 9.97
CA GLY A 375 2.43 -1.07 8.71
C GLY A 375 1.17 -1.92 8.62
N MET A 376 1.15 -2.88 7.68
CA MET A 376 0.07 -3.85 7.46
C MET A 376 -1.33 -3.21 7.32
N GLY A 377 -1.43 -2.05 6.66
CA GLY A 377 -2.68 -1.31 6.53
C GLY A 377 -3.19 -0.63 7.81
N PHE A 378 -2.55 -0.81 8.96
CA PHE A 378 -2.97 -0.22 10.23
C PHE A 378 -2.69 1.29 10.27
N ARG A 379 -3.71 2.09 10.63
CA ARG A 379 -3.63 3.56 10.71
C ARG A 379 -3.92 4.09 12.13
N GLY A 380 -4.15 3.18 13.09
CA GLY A 380 -4.25 3.50 14.50
C GLY A 380 -2.89 3.69 15.17
N LYS A 381 -2.91 3.89 16.49
CA LYS A 381 -1.68 4.09 17.28
C LYS A 381 -1.25 2.82 18.02
N ILE A 382 -2.21 2.09 18.54
CA ILE A 382 -2.00 0.88 19.38
C ILE A 382 -2.93 -0.23 18.90
N PHE A 383 -2.56 -1.48 19.17
CA PHE A 383 -3.41 -2.63 18.89
C PHE A 383 -4.73 -2.58 19.69
N GLY A 384 -4.68 -2.26 20.97
CA GLY A 384 -5.85 -2.20 21.84
C GLY A 384 -6.30 -3.57 22.37
N GLU A 385 -7.58 -3.66 22.75
CA GLU A 385 -8.19 -4.91 23.24
C GLU A 385 -8.53 -5.87 22.10
N ILE A 386 -8.39 -7.17 22.36
CA ILE A 386 -8.93 -8.22 21.48
C ILE A 386 -10.39 -8.43 21.83
N CYS A 387 -11.27 -8.28 20.86
CA CYS A 387 -12.72 -8.40 21.01
C CYS A 387 -13.22 -9.63 20.26
N TYR A 388 -13.96 -10.48 20.94
CA TYR A 388 -14.55 -11.70 20.41
C TYR A 388 -16.06 -11.57 20.26
N SER A 389 -16.60 -12.21 19.25
CA SER A 389 -18.03 -12.51 19.11
C SER A 389 -18.19 -14.01 18.84
N GLY A 390 -18.89 -14.74 19.72
CA GLY A 390 -19.07 -16.18 19.60
C GLY A 390 -17.90 -17.03 20.13
N LEU A 391 -16.83 -16.42 20.64
CA LEU A 391 -15.75 -17.08 21.37
C LEU A 391 -15.75 -16.61 22.82
N GLU A 392 -15.53 -17.54 23.76
CA GLU A 392 -15.41 -17.24 25.16
C GLU A 392 -14.13 -17.87 25.73
N PHE A 393 -13.46 -17.14 26.63
CA PHE A 393 -12.28 -17.62 27.35
C PHE A 393 -12.50 -17.56 28.86
N ASP A 394 -12.45 -18.72 29.50
CA ASP A 394 -12.44 -18.84 30.94
C ASP A 394 -11.00 -18.73 31.45
N ALA A 395 -10.64 -17.55 31.98
CA ALA A 395 -9.30 -17.27 32.47
C ALA A 395 -8.91 -18.09 33.72
N VAL A 396 -9.88 -18.61 34.49
CA VAL A 396 -9.63 -19.42 35.71
C VAL A 396 -9.23 -20.85 35.35
N ASN A 397 -9.96 -21.42 34.39
CA ASN A 397 -9.78 -22.84 34.00
C ASN A 397 -9.00 -22.99 32.68
N HIS A 398 -8.58 -21.88 32.05
CA HIS A 398 -7.93 -21.83 30.72
C HIS A 398 -8.73 -22.60 29.65
N LYS A 399 -10.06 -22.48 29.69
CA LYS A 399 -10.95 -23.15 28.74
C LYS A 399 -11.47 -22.19 27.70
N VAL A 400 -11.51 -22.65 26.45
CA VAL A 400 -12.09 -21.93 25.31
C VAL A 400 -13.42 -22.59 24.97
N ARG A 401 -14.44 -21.76 24.71
CA ARG A 401 -15.76 -22.20 24.23
C ARG A 401 -16.08 -21.56 22.91
N TRP A 402 -16.75 -22.30 22.06
CA TRP A 402 -17.27 -21.87 20.76
C TRP A 402 -18.80 -21.84 20.84
N LEU A 403 -19.41 -20.66 20.74
CA LEU A 403 -20.86 -20.45 20.85
C LEU A 403 -21.44 -21.07 22.18
N GLY A 404 -20.68 -20.93 23.25
CA GLY A 404 -21.04 -21.49 24.56
C GLY A 404 -20.65 -22.96 24.79
N GLU A 405 -20.31 -23.71 23.73
CA GLU A 405 -19.97 -25.13 23.78
C GLU A 405 -18.45 -25.37 23.85
N PRO A 406 -18.01 -26.47 24.48
CA PRO A 406 -16.61 -26.86 24.48
C PRO A 406 -16.09 -27.16 23.05
N ILE A 407 -14.86 -26.75 22.78
CA ILE A 407 -14.21 -27.03 21.50
C ILE A 407 -13.79 -28.50 21.44
N ILE A 408 -14.12 -29.17 20.30
CA ILE A 408 -13.68 -30.53 19.99
C ILE A 408 -12.36 -30.42 19.20
N PRO A 409 -11.22 -30.95 19.74
CA PRO A 409 -9.90 -30.74 19.15
C PRO A 409 -9.76 -31.14 17.66
N GLU A 410 -10.47 -32.18 17.27
CA GLU A 410 -10.39 -32.78 15.91
C GLU A 410 -11.39 -32.18 14.92
N SER A 411 -12.32 -31.34 15.39
CA SER A 411 -13.30 -30.67 14.51
C SER A 411 -12.70 -29.39 13.92
N SER A 412 -13.22 -29.01 12.75
CA SER A 412 -12.86 -27.76 12.08
C SER A 412 -13.77 -26.61 12.50
N TYR A 413 -13.21 -25.45 12.72
CA TYR A 413 -13.89 -24.22 13.13
C TYR A 413 -13.49 -23.08 12.21
N THR A 414 -14.46 -22.29 11.76
CA THR A 414 -14.23 -21.17 10.85
C THR A 414 -14.72 -19.87 11.47
N PHE A 415 -13.86 -18.87 11.54
CA PHE A 415 -14.16 -17.52 12.01
C PHE A 415 -13.69 -16.46 11.02
N VAL A 416 -14.13 -15.24 11.22
CA VAL A 416 -13.66 -14.07 10.44
C VAL A 416 -12.84 -13.14 11.32
N THR A 417 -11.78 -12.58 10.73
CA THR A 417 -10.98 -11.49 11.30
C THR A 417 -10.49 -10.57 10.21
N VAL A 418 -9.64 -9.60 10.52
CA VAL A 418 -8.98 -8.72 9.54
C VAL A 418 -7.60 -9.26 9.18
N ASP A 419 -7.15 -8.98 7.98
CA ASP A 419 -5.94 -9.53 7.39
C ASP A 419 -4.68 -9.29 8.20
N HIS A 420 -4.55 -8.14 8.88
CA HIS A 420 -3.37 -7.86 9.69
C HIS A 420 -3.12 -8.86 10.82
N PHE A 421 -4.17 -9.57 11.31
CA PHE A 421 -3.98 -10.64 12.31
C PHE A 421 -3.13 -11.80 11.80
N MET A 422 -3.08 -12.02 10.49
CA MET A 422 -2.24 -13.03 9.87
C MET A 422 -0.75 -12.63 9.86
N PHE A 423 -0.46 -11.33 9.80
CA PHE A 423 0.90 -10.83 9.61
C PHE A 423 1.59 -10.37 10.89
N ILE A 424 0.86 -10.22 11.99
CA ILE A 424 1.47 -9.84 13.26
C ILE A 424 2.10 -11.05 13.96
N PRO A 425 3.31 -10.91 14.54
CA PRO A 425 4.07 -12.05 15.07
C PRO A 425 3.50 -12.67 16.35
N PHE A 426 2.40 -12.12 16.90
CA PHE A 426 1.81 -12.55 18.16
C PHE A 426 0.81 -13.69 18.02
N PHE A 427 0.36 -14.00 16.81
CA PHE A 427 -0.65 -15.01 16.50
C PHE A 427 -0.18 -15.94 15.37
N PRO A 428 1.00 -16.58 15.52
CA PRO A 428 1.60 -17.39 14.46
C PRO A 428 0.74 -18.58 14.06
N THR A 429 -0.19 -19.02 14.93
CA THR A 429 -1.11 -20.11 14.62
C THR A 429 -1.98 -19.82 13.40
N ILE A 430 -2.35 -18.55 13.14
CA ILE A 430 -3.15 -18.20 11.95
C ILE A 430 -2.36 -18.48 10.67
N GLU A 431 -1.10 -18.04 10.59
CA GLU A 431 -0.25 -18.23 9.41
C GLU A 431 0.18 -19.69 9.23
N ILE A 432 0.55 -20.36 10.35
CA ILE A 432 1.16 -21.69 10.28
C ILE A 432 0.13 -22.80 10.08
N ALA A 433 -1.04 -22.71 10.71
CA ALA A 433 -2.04 -23.78 10.75
C ALA A 433 -3.37 -23.40 10.11
N GLY A 434 -3.62 -22.11 9.87
CA GLY A 434 -4.88 -21.62 9.33
C GLY A 434 -4.98 -21.79 7.82
N SER A 435 -6.17 -22.26 7.37
CA SER A 435 -6.57 -22.07 5.98
C SER A 435 -7.24 -20.70 5.87
N CYS A 436 -6.58 -19.75 5.23
CA CYS A 436 -7.01 -18.35 5.14
C CYS A 436 -7.58 -18.03 3.76
N GLU A 437 -8.79 -17.49 3.72
CA GLU A 437 -9.45 -16.98 2.51
C GLU A 437 -9.66 -15.48 2.65
N PHE A 438 -9.03 -14.69 1.77
CA PHE A 438 -9.22 -13.24 1.72
C PHE A 438 -10.55 -12.89 1.06
N LEU A 439 -11.31 -12.00 1.66
CA LEU A 439 -12.61 -11.55 1.18
C LEU A 439 -12.45 -10.19 0.49
N PHE A 440 -12.31 -10.23 -0.83
CA PHE A 440 -12.24 -9.05 -1.68
C PHE A 440 -13.63 -8.69 -2.25
N PRO A 441 -13.82 -7.44 -2.72
CA PRO A 441 -12.86 -6.32 -2.70
C PRO A 441 -13.00 -5.39 -1.48
N GLU A 442 -13.96 -5.61 -0.60
CA GLU A 442 -14.37 -4.67 0.43
C GLU A 442 -13.34 -4.57 1.57
N PHE A 443 -13.10 -3.33 2.03
CA PHE A 443 -12.43 -3.10 3.31
C PHE A 443 -13.41 -3.21 4.48
N ILE A 444 -12.90 -3.41 5.69
CA ILE A 444 -13.71 -3.51 6.92
C ILE A 444 -14.71 -2.35 7.08
N ARG A 445 -14.36 -1.11 6.69
CA ARG A 445 -15.28 0.04 6.74
C ARG A 445 -16.45 -0.09 5.76
N SER A 446 -16.21 -0.62 4.56
CA SER A 446 -17.25 -0.86 3.56
C SER A 446 -18.20 -1.96 4.03
N VAL A 447 -17.65 -3.03 4.61
CA VAL A 447 -18.45 -4.11 5.22
C VAL A 447 -19.35 -3.59 6.34
N LEU A 448 -18.83 -2.72 7.22
CA LEU A 448 -19.66 -2.04 8.23
C LEU A 448 -20.74 -1.18 7.59
N GLY A 449 -20.38 -0.39 6.58
CA GLY A 449 -21.32 0.48 5.86
C GLY A 449 -22.46 -0.30 5.21
N ASP A 450 -22.18 -1.42 4.55
CA ASP A 450 -23.17 -2.27 3.91
C ASP A 450 -24.11 -2.93 4.92
N SER A 451 -23.59 -3.38 6.05
CA SER A 451 -24.42 -3.89 7.16
C SER A 451 -25.29 -2.80 7.76
N LEU A 452 -24.77 -1.59 8.00
CA LEU A 452 -25.60 -0.47 8.48
C LEU A 452 -26.69 -0.12 7.48
N LYS A 453 -26.39 -0.07 6.19
CA LYS A 453 -27.33 0.20 5.11
C LYS A 453 -28.46 -0.84 5.06
N SER A 454 -28.14 -2.11 5.28
CA SER A 454 -29.15 -3.20 5.28
C SER A 454 -30.07 -3.17 6.49
N HIS A 455 -29.58 -2.70 7.64
CA HIS A 455 -30.34 -2.67 8.90
C HIS A 455 -31.07 -1.33 9.16
N TYR A 456 -30.56 -0.24 8.58
CA TYR A 456 -31.05 1.13 8.84
C TYR A 456 -31.21 1.87 7.50
N LEU A 457 -32.35 1.65 6.86
CA LEU A 457 -32.67 2.29 5.57
C LEU A 457 -32.77 3.82 5.71
N ILE A 458 -32.39 4.52 4.65
CA ILE A 458 -32.64 5.95 4.49
C ILE A 458 -34.02 6.07 3.85
N ASP A 459 -34.97 6.73 4.55
CA ASP A 459 -36.31 7.00 4.04
C ASP A 459 -36.29 8.02 2.88
#